data_2310092b9a6818c660e09c16c8e1fec1
#
_entry.id   2310092b9a6818c660e09c16c8e1fec1
#
_cell.length_a   1.000
_cell.length_b   1.000
_cell.length_c   1.000
_cell.angle_alpha   90.00
_cell.angle_beta   90.00
_cell.angle_gamma   90.00
#
_symmetry.space_group_name_H-M   'P 1'
#
loop_
_entity.id
_entity.type
_entity.pdbx_description
1 polymer ?
#
loop_
_entity_poly.entity_id
_entity_poly.type
_entity_poly.pdbx_seq_one_letter_code
_entity_poly.pdbx_strand_id
1 'polypeptide(L)'
;MTRLSIMTLTIPDRALRVLASTMLCCGGVLAGALHAQAPSPVPLPAPAPAAAAPAKGAGPALELKSLAWLEGCWRGDVGQYEFREHWLPLRGGLMVGAGHVVFEGKSQDYGYLRLETRADGVYYVSISAAKKEAAFKLTSTDVDIKDTIFTFNNAVDEFPQRVVYRRGSEGWLYAAVEGKVNGEDKQVIYPMRRVDCQSGALIRN
;
A
#
# COMPACT_ATOMS: atom_id res chain seq x y z
N MET A 1 -8.26 6.74 32.14
CA MET A 1 -7.11 7.56 31.69
C MET A 1 -6.01 6.58 31.25
N THR A 2 -6.03 6.19 29.99
CA THR A 2 -5.11 5.18 29.44
C THR A 2 -3.97 5.93 28.78
N ARG A 3 -2.75 5.76 29.28
CA ARG A 3 -1.54 6.40 28.77
C ARG A 3 -1.19 5.81 27.40
N LEU A 4 -1.18 6.64 26.38
CA LEU A 4 -0.68 6.32 25.05
C LEU A 4 0.85 6.27 25.10
N SER A 5 1.44 5.08 25.10
CA SER A 5 2.89 4.92 25.01
C SER A 5 3.33 5.15 23.56
N ILE A 6 3.93 6.28 23.30
CA ILE A 6 4.64 6.56 22.05
C ILE A 6 6.01 5.90 22.16
N MET A 7 6.20 4.79 21.45
CA MET A 7 7.45 4.06 21.46
C MET A 7 8.34 4.60 20.32
N THR A 8 9.47 5.17 20.70
CA THR A 8 10.50 5.73 19.82
C THR A 8 11.16 4.59 19.02
N LEU A 9 11.06 4.64 17.70
CA LEU A 9 11.69 3.68 16.79
C LEU A 9 13.17 4.04 16.64
N THR A 10 14.06 3.28 17.28
CA THR A 10 15.49 3.38 17.06
C THR A 10 15.89 2.41 15.94
N ILE A 11 16.29 2.94 14.80
CA ILE A 11 16.82 2.16 13.67
C ILE A 11 18.35 2.15 13.80
N PRO A 12 19.02 0.97 13.82
CA PRO A 12 20.48 0.92 13.86
C PRO A 12 21.07 1.27 12.49
N ASP A 13 21.98 2.22 12.52
CA ASP A 13 22.83 2.67 11.42
C ASP A 13 23.82 1.55 11.05
N ARG A 14 23.72 0.97 9.85
CA ARG A 14 24.77 0.11 9.29
C ARG A 14 25.20 0.61 7.93
N ALA A 15 26.42 1.10 7.97
CA ALA A 15 27.26 1.65 6.94
C ALA A 15 27.20 0.93 5.57
N LEU A 16 26.99 1.73 4.55
CA LEU A 16 27.17 1.42 3.14
C LEU A 16 28.65 1.48 2.80
N ARG A 17 29.26 0.33 2.45
CA ARG A 17 30.59 0.30 1.80
C ARG A 17 30.40 0.04 0.31
N VAL A 18 30.63 1.06 -0.47
CA VAL A 18 30.76 1.00 -1.93
C VAL A 18 32.17 0.50 -2.25
N LEU A 19 32.28 -0.59 -2.99
CA LEU A 19 33.50 -1.02 -3.68
C LEU A 19 33.36 -0.69 -5.15
N ALA A 20 34.12 0.29 -5.59
CA ALA A 20 34.36 0.59 -6.99
C ALA A 20 35.36 -0.44 -7.55
N SER A 21 34.98 -1.13 -8.64
CA SER A 21 35.91 -1.88 -9.48
C SER A 21 35.85 -1.34 -10.90
N THR A 22 36.93 -0.65 -11.23
CA THR A 22 37.30 -0.27 -12.60
C THR A 22 37.80 -1.49 -13.34
N MET A 23 37.23 -1.77 -14.53
CA MET A 23 37.88 -2.62 -15.52
C MET A 23 37.77 -1.98 -16.91
N LEU A 24 38.94 -1.59 -17.37
CA LEU A 24 39.27 -1.06 -18.68
C LEU A 24 39.57 -2.26 -19.59
N CYS A 25 38.91 -2.39 -20.75
CA CYS A 25 39.44 -3.18 -21.85
C CYS A 25 38.97 -2.69 -23.23
N CYS A 26 39.96 -2.65 -24.10
CA CYS A 26 40.03 -2.15 -25.44
C CYS A 26 39.14 -2.83 -26.51
N GLY A 27 38.76 -2.03 -27.51
CA GLY A 27 39.05 -2.29 -28.94
C GLY A 27 38.18 -3.31 -29.67
N GLY A 28 37.45 -2.82 -30.68
CA GLY A 28 36.88 -3.65 -31.72
C GLY A 28 35.76 -2.94 -32.49
N VAL A 29 36.13 -2.13 -33.50
CA VAL A 29 35.17 -1.57 -34.49
C VAL A 29 34.82 -2.65 -35.47
N LEU A 30 33.59 -3.12 -35.48
CA LEU A 30 32.99 -3.88 -36.59
C LEU A 30 31.71 -3.16 -37.03
N ALA A 31 31.75 -2.60 -38.19
CA ALA A 31 30.62 -2.03 -38.89
C ALA A 31 29.62 -3.13 -39.25
N GLY A 32 28.54 -3.28 -38.49
CA GLY A 32 27.42 -4.16 -38.81
C GLY A 32 26.24 -3.33 -39.33
N ALA A 33 25.75 -3.65 -40.54
CA ALA A 33 24.62 -3.00 -41.16
C ALA A 33 23.37 -3.10 -40.27
N LEU A 34 22.80 -1.96 -39.89
CA LEU A 34 21.51 -1.85 -39.21
C LEU A 34 20.39 -2.24 -40.19
N HIS A 35 19.91 -3.48 -40.11
CA HIS A 35 18.60 -3.84 -40.61
C HIS A 35 17.56 -3.37 -39.57
N ALA A 36 16.83 -2.33 -39.91
CA ALA A 36 15.66 -1.91 -39.16
C ALA A 36 14.56 -2.97 -39.33
N GLN A 37 14.42 -3.88 -38.39
CA GLN A 37 13.25 -4.76 -38.29
C GLN A 37 12.07 -3.93 -37.77
N ALA A 38 10.99 -3.89 -38.56
CA ALA A 38 9.72 -3.34 -38.11
C ALA A 38 9.23 -4.10 -36.84
N PRO A 39 8.69 -3.41 -35.81
CA PRO A 39 8.18 -4.09 -34.63
C PRO A 39 7.02 -5.00 -35.02
N SER A 40 7.11 -6.27 -34.65
CA SER A 40 6.02 -7.23 -34.78
C SER A 40 4.81 -6.76 -33.95
N PRO A 41 3.57 -6.90 -34.47
CA PRO A 41 2.39 -6.53 -33.71
C PRO A 41 2.30 -7.39 -32.43
N VAL A 42 2.19 -6.73 -31.27
CA VAL A 42 1.96 -7.37 -29.97
C VAL A 42 0.59 -8.05 -30.02
N PRO A 43 0.48 -9.37 -29.79
CA PRO A 43 -0.81 -10.04 -29.72
C PRO A 43 -1.65 -9.43 -28.61
N LEU A 44 -2.90 -9.05 -28.90
CA LEU A 44 -3.88 -8.69 -27.89
C LEU A 44 -4.06 -9.88 -26.91
N PRO A 45 -4.04 -9.63 -25.60
CA PRO A 45 -4.31 -10.69 -24.63
C PRO A 45 -5.70 -11.28 -24.88
N ALA A 46 -5.77 -12.61 -24.90
CA ALA A 46 -7.04 -13.33 -25.00
C ALA A 46 -8.00 -12.88 -23.89
N PRO A 47 -9.32 -12.79 -24.15
CA PRO A 47 -10.28 -12.44 -23.13
C PRO A 47 -10.17 -13.40 -21.95
N ALA A 48 -10.06 -12.84 -20.73
CA ALA A 48 -10.02 -13.60 -19.51
C ALA A 48 -11.29 -14.48 -19.38
N PRO A 49 -11.18 -15.71 -18.83
CA PRO A 49 -12.33 -16.56 -18.63
C PRO A 49 -13.35 -15.84 -17.73
N ALA A 50 -14.62 -15.92 -18.12
CA ALA A 50 -15.73 -15.31 -17.40
C ALA A 50 -15.72 -15.74 -15.93
N ALA A 51 -15.82 -14.77 -15.02
CA ALA A 51 -15.85 -15.00 -13.60
C ALA A 51 -16.97 -15.99 -13.24
N ALA A 52 -16.61 -17.06 -12.54
CA ALA A 52 -17.57 -18.02 -12.02
C ALA A 52 -18.56 -17.32 -11.07
N ALA A 53 -19.84 -17.63 -11.20
CA ALA A 53 -20.90 -17.10 -10.34
C ALA A 53 -20.62 -17.41 -8.86
N PRO A 54 -20.92 -16.49 -7.92
CA PRO A 54 -20.65 -16.70 -6.51
C PRO A 54 -21.48 -17.83 -5.93
N ALA A 55 -20.83 -18.72 -5.17
CA ALA A 55 -21.47 -19.80 -4.43
C ALA A 55 -22.44 -19.22 -3.38
N LYS A 56 -23.69 -19.69 -3.37
CA LYS A 56 -24.70 -19.37 -2.37
C LYS A 56 -24.25 -19.87 -0.99
N GLY A 57 -24.10 -18.95 -0.01
CA GLY A 57 -23.89 -19.32 1.39
C GLY A 57 -22.95 -18.48 2.22
N ALA A 58 -22.37 -17.40 1.69
CA ALA A 58 -21.59 -16.46 2.48
C ALA A 58 -22.49 -15.29 2.94
N GLY A 59 -22.30 -14.82 4.19
CA GLY A 59 -22.83 -13.56 4.67
C GLY A 59 -22.50 -12.40 3.70
N PRO A 60 -23.01 -11.18 3.91
CA PRO A 60 -22.85 -10.10 2.94
C PRO A 60 -21.41 -10.04 2.49
N ALA A 61 -21.20 -10.31 1.18
CA ALA A 61 -19.86 -10.38 0.60
C ALA A 61 -19.15 -9.07 0.90
N LEU A 62 -17.99 -9.14 1.55
CA LEU A 62 -17.14 -7.99 1.80
C LEU A 62 -16.69 -7.45 0.44
N GLU A 63 -17.33 -6.38 -0.02
CA GLU A 63 -17.14 -5.87 -1.37
C GLU A 63 -16.06 -4.78 -1.38
N LEU A 64 -15.21 -4.82 -2.39
CA LEU A 64 -14.21 -3.78 -2.63
C LEU A 64 -14.84 -2.37 -2.76
N LYS A 65 -16.09 -2.30 -3.24
CA LYS A 65 -16.85 -1.05 -3.36
C LYS A 65 -17.01 -0.31 -2.02
N SER A 66 -17.07 -1.03 -0.91
CA SER A 66 -17.17 -0.42 0.42
C SER A 66 -15.91 0.37 0.82
N LEU A 67 -14.80 0.16 0.13
CA LEU A 67 -13.54 0.87 0.31
C LEU A 67 -13.35 2.05 -0.68
N ALA A 68 -14.29 2.29 -1.60
CA ALA A 68 -14.19 3.36 -2.61
C ALA A 68 -14.04 4.77 -2.00
N TRP A 69 -14.41 4.97 -0.75
CA TRP A 69 -14.21 6.23 -0.01
C TRP A 69 -12.74 6.61 0.18
N LEU A 70 -11.80 5.66 0.03
CA LEU A 70 -10.36 5.92 0.09
C LEU A 70 -9.86 6.77 -1.09
N GLU A 71 -10.58 6.82 -2.21
CA GLU A 71 -10.21 7.62 -3.38
C GLU A 71 -9.78 9.03 -2.99
N GLY A 72 -8.66 9.50 -3.56
CA GLY A 72 -8.11 10.83 -3.34
C GLY A 72 -6.83 10.82 -2.52
N CYS A 73 -6.46 11.97 -1.97
CA CYS A 73 -5.21 12.19 -1.27
C CYS A 73 -5.45 12.37 0.23
N TRP A 74 -4.62 11.69 0.99
CA TRP A 74 -4.62 11.68 2.45
C TRP A 74 -3.26 12.11 2.98
N ARG A 75 -3.26 12.90 4.05
CA ARG A 75 -2.06 13.36 4.71
C ARG A 75 -2.26 13.37 6.23
N GLY A 76 -1.22 12.97 6.96
CA GLY A 76 -1.14 13.09 8.40
C GLY A 76 0.25 13.48 8.85
N ASP A 77 0.32 14.19 9.97
CA ASP A 77 1.56 14.63 10.59
C ASP A 77 1.56 14.17 12.05
N VAL A 78 2.61 13.45 12.48
CA VAL A 78 2.80 13.00 13.86
C VAL A 78 4.25 13.27 14.27
N GLY A 79 4.46 14.25 15.14
CA GLY A 79 5.80 14.72 15.49
C GLY A 79 6.53 15.24 14.25
N GLN A 80 7.66 14.62 13.91
CA GLN A 80 8.46 14.97 12.73
C GLN A 80 8.15 14.09 11.49
N TYR A 81 7.18 13.16 11.63
CA TYR A 81 6.74 12.31 10.55
C TYR A 81 5.59 12.93 9.78
N GLU A 82 5.66 12.87 8.46
CA GLU A 82 4.55 13.12 7.56
C GLU A 82 4.22 11.80 6.84
N PHE A 83 2.94 11.46 6.81
CA PHE A 83 2.41 10.28 6.10
C PHE A 83 1.51 10.75 4.98
N ARG A 84 1.61 10.12 3.82
CA ARG A 84 0.74 10.38 2.68
C ARG A 84 0.27 9.08 2.06
N GLU A 85 -1.00 9.06 1.67
CA GLU A 85 -1.54 8.06 0.76
C GLU A 85 -2.30 8.74 -0.38
N HIS A 86 -2.17 8.20 -1.57
CA HIS A 86 -2.93 8.63 -2.73
C HIS A 86 -3.58 7.41 -3.37
N TRP A 87 -4.90 7.43 -3.48
CA TRP A 87 -5.69 6.34 -4.05
C TRP A 87 -6.40 6.79 -5.31
N LEU A 88 -6.23 6.04 -6.40
CA LEU A 88 -6.98 6.22 -7.64
C LEU A 88 -8.41 5.66 -7.49
N PRO A 89 -9.38 6.15 -8.30
CA PRO A 89 -10.74 5.65 -8.30
C PRO A 89 -10.83 4.14 -8.53
N LEU A 90 -11.82 3.50 -7.91
CA LEU A 90 -12.14 2.09 -8.18
C LEU A 90 -12.52 1.90 -9.66
N ARG A 91 -11.76 1.07 -10.39
CA ARG A 91 -12.00 0.70 -11.79
C ARG A 91 -11.68 -0.76 -12.00
N GLY A 92 -12.51 -1.48 -12.76
CA GLY A 92 -12.25 -2.87 -13.14
C GLY A 92 -12.01 -3.84 -11.97
N GLY A 93 -12.57 -3.58 -10.78
CA GLY A 93 -12.35 -4.42 -9.60
C GLY A 93 -11.01 -4.18 -8.88
N LEU A 94 -10.37 -3.03 -9.14
CA LEU A 94 -9.07 -2.67 -8.59
C LEU A 94 -9.06 -1.20 -8.16
N MET A 95 -8.47 -0.91 -6.99
CA MET A 95 -7.99 0.42 -6.61
C MET A 95 -6.46 0.37 -6.50
N VAL A 96 -5.81 1.37 -7.06
CA VAL A 96 -4.35 1.53 -7.03
C VAL A 96 -4.01 2.73 -6.17
N GLY A 97 -2.99 2.61 -5.34
CA GLY A 97 -2.54 3.67 -4.46
C GLY A 97 -1.02 3.72 -4.33
N ALA A 98 -0.55 4.80 -3.72
CA ALA A 98 0.84 4.99 -3.31
C ALA A 98 0.88 5.49 -1.87
N GLY A 99 1.82 4.96 -1.10
CA GLY A 99 2.13 5.42 0.26
C GLY A 99 3.49 6.10 0.30
N HIS A 100 3.67 7.10 1.14
CA HIS A 100 4.93 7.79 1.34
C HIS A 100 5.07 8.25 2.79
N VAL A 101 6.22 7.96 3.39
CA VAL A 101 6.59 8.40 4.74
C VAL A 101 7.80 9.31 4.65
N VAL A 102 7.70 10.47 5.24
CA VAL A 102 8.77 11.47 5.34
C VAL A 102 9.11 11.70 6.81
N PHE A 103 10.37 11.78 7.16
CA PHE A 103 10.86 12.12 8.48
C PHE A 103 11.87 13.26 8.36
N GLU A 104 11.65 14.35 9.09
CA GLU A 104 12.51 15.56 9.03
C GLU A 104 12.74 16.05 7.60
N GLY A 105 11.72 16.00 6.75
CA GLY A 105 11.80 16.44 5.35
C GLY A 105 12.52 15.46 4.41
N LYS A 106 12.93 14.27 4.89
CA LYS A 106 13.59 13.24 4.09
C LYS A 106 12.67 12.02 3.89
N SER A 107 12.59 11.51 2.66
CA SER A 107 11.88 10.26 2.37
C SER A 107 12.47 9.11 3.17
N GLN A 108 11.63 8.42 3.95
CA GLN A 108 12.02 7.26 4.75
C GLN A 108 11.52 5.96 4.13
N ASP A 109 10.29 5.97 3.64
CA ASP A 109 9.69 4.82 2.97
C ASP A 109 8.66 5.29 1.95
N TYR A 110 8.47 4.48 0.90
CA TYR A 110 7.43 4.67 -0.09
C TYR A 110 7.03 3.32 -0.67
N GLY A 111 5.83 3.22 -1.17
CA GLY A 111 5.34 1.96 -1.70
C GLY A 111 4.16 2.10 -2.63
N TYR A 112 3.97 1.04 -3.40
CA TYR A 112 2.80 0.80 -4.21
C TYR A 112 1.76 0.03 -3.40
N LEU A 113 0.53 0.46 -3.49
CA LEU A 113 -0.61 -0.12 -2.78
C LEU A 113 -1.68 -0.53 -3.77
N ARG A 114 -2.40 -1.61 -3.50
CA ARG A 114 -3.62 -1.93 -4.23
C ARG A 114 -4.63 -2.63 -3.36
N LEU A 115 -5.90 -2.38 -3.66
CA LEU A 115 -7.03 -3.13 -3.16
C LEU A 115 -7.66 -3.86 -4.35
N GLU A 116 -7.75 -5.16 -4.29
CA GLU A 116 -8.19 -6.00 -5.41
C GLU A 116 -9.15 -7.09 -4.97
N THR A 117 -10.04 -7.50 -5.90
CA THR A 117 -10.89 -8.67 -5.70
C THR A 117 -10.19 -9.88 -6.31
N ARG A 118 -10.04 -10.94 -5.52
CA ARG A 118 -9.59 -12.27 -5.96
C ARG A 118 -10.75 -13.26 -5.86
N ALA A 119 -10.55 -14.48 -6.35
CA ALA A 119 -11.58 -15.52 -6.36
C ALA A 119 -12.17 -15.82 -4.96
N ASP A 120 -11.38 -15.62 -3.91
CA ASP A 120 -11.72 -15.96 -2.52
C ASP A 120 -11.93 -14.73 -1.61
N GLY A 121 -11.95 -13.52 -2.16
CA GLY A 121 -12.25 -12.31 -1.39
C GLY A 121 -11.51 -11.05 -1.84
N VAL A 122 -11.57 -10.03 -0.99
CA VAL A 122 -10.89 -8.75 -1.19
C VAL A 122 -9.53 -8.77 -0.50
N TYR A 123 -8.53 -8.20 -1.15
CA TYR A 123 -7.15 -8.13 -0.64
C TYR A 123 -6.63 -6.71 -0.65
N TYR A 124 -5.93 -6.34 0.41
CA TYR A 124 -4.96 -5.26 0.43
C TYR A 124 -3.59 -5.83 0.12
N VAL A 125 -2.88 -5.21 -0.82
CA VAL A 125 -1.54 -5.63 -1.23
C VAL A 125 -0.61 -4.43 -1.18
N SER A 126 0.56 -4.61 -0.60
CA SER A 126 1.60 -3.59 -0.52
C SER A 126 2.95 -4.09 -1.02
N ILE A 127 3.66 -3.19 -1.69
CA ILE A 127 5.06 -3.38 -2.09
C ILE A 127 5.80 -2.12 -1.65
N SER A 128 6.58 -2.19 -0.58
CA SER A 128 7.44 -1.09 -0.18
C SER A 128 8.81 -1.18 -0.85
N ALA A 129 9.55 -0.06 -0.89
CA ALA A 129 10.85 0.02 -1.56
C ALA A 129 11.87 -1.03 -1.08
N ALA A 130 11.75 -1.48 0.16
CA ALA A 130 12.70 -2.41 0.79
C ALA A 130 12.14 -3.84 0.97
N LYS A 131 10.88 -4.10 0.59
CA LYS A 131 10.22 -5.39 0.89
C LYS A 131 9.56 -5.99 -0.34
N LYS A 132 9.39 -7.32 -0.29
CA LYS A 132 8.59 -8.06 -1.27
C LYS A 132 7.11 -7.71 -1.14
N GLU A 133 6.33 -8.05 -2.16
CA GLU A 133 4.89 -7.97 -2.13
C GLU A 133 4.31 -8.73 -0.92
N ALA A 134 3.45 -8.08 -0.17
CA ALA A 134 2.69 -8.68 0.91
C ALA A 134 1.19 -8.49 0.64
N ALA A 135 0.42 -9.57 0.75
CA ALA A 135 -1.02 -9.59 0.51
C ALA A 135 -1.78 -9.96 1.79
N PHE A 136 -2.77 -9.15 2.14
CA PHE A 136 -3.61 -9.29 3.33
C PHE A 136 -5.06 -9.46 2.90
N LYS A 137 -5.72 -10.52 3.34
CA LYS A 137 -7.12 -10.78 3.02
C LYS A 137 -8.05 -9.99 3.94
N LEU A 138 -9.07 -9.34 3.39
CA LEU A 138 -10.14 -8.72 4.17
C LEU A 138 -10.92 -9.82 4.93
N THR A 139 -10.90 -9.76 6.26
CA THR A 139 -11.51 -10.77 7.13
C THR A 139 -12.70 -10.24 7.91
N SER A 140 -12.77 -8.94 8.18
CA SER A 140 -13.94 -8.32 8.79
C SER A 140 -14.14 -6.89 8.30
N THR A 141 -15.42 -6.48 8.34
CA THR A 141 -15.83 -5.08 8.25
C THR A 141 -16.80 -4.83 9.41
N ASP A 142 -16.38 -4.01 10.33
CA ASP A 142 -17.16 -3.64 11.50
C ASP A 142 -17.71 -2.23 11.29
N VAL A 143 -19.02 -2.07 11.34
CA VAL A 143 -19.72 -0.80 11.14
C VAL A 143 -20.35 -0.38 12.45
N ASP A 144 -19.90 0.75 12.97
CA ASP A 144 -20.49 1.43 14.11
C ASP A 144 -21.11 2.78 13.66
N ILE A 145 -21.86 3.42 14.55
CA ILE A 145 -22.50 4.73 14.28
C ILE A 145 -21.49 5.79 13.86
N LYS A 146 -20.27 5.70 14.35
CA LYS A 146 -19.21 6.70 14.12
C LYS A 146 -18.12 6.25 13.15
N ASP A 147 -17.84 4.95 13.09
CA ASP A 147 -16.68 4.40 12.43
C ASP A 147 -17.04 3.21 11.55
N THR A 148 -16.29 3.02 10.47
CA THR A 148 -16.27 1.76 9.72
C THR A 148 -14.83 1.25 9.70
N ILE A 149 -14.64 0.02 10.15
CA ILE A 149 -13.32 -0.61 10.31
C ILE A 149 -13.20 -1.78 9.35
N PHE A 150 -12.17 -1.76 8.53
CA PHE A 150 -11.80 -2.84 7.61
C PHE A 150 -10.53 -3.50 8.10
N THR A 151 -10.59 -4.80 8.39
CA THR A 151 -9.45 -5.56 8.90
C THR A 151 -8.97 -6.56 7.87
N PHE A 152 -7.70 -6.44 7.50
CA PHE A 152 -7.01 -7.31 6.56
C PHE A 152 -5.95 -8.12 7.31
N ASN A 153 -5.92 -9.43 7.13
CA ASN A 153 -4.96 -10.31 7.78
C ASN A 153 -4.09 -11.05 6.78
N ASN A 154 -2.84 -11.25 7.18
CA ASN A 154 -1.89 -12.13 6.51
C ASN A 154 -1.35 -13.12 7.55
N ALA A 155 -1.42 -14.41 7.26
CA ALA A 155 -1.01 -15.48 8.17
C ALA A 155 0.50 -15.71 8.23
N VAL A 156 1.33 -14.86 7.58
CA VAL A 156 2.79 -14.97 7.63
C VAL A 156 3.37 -14.43 8.94
N ASP A 157 4.52 -14.94 9.35
CA ASP A 157 5.16 -14.58 10.62
C ASP A 157 5.83 -13.20 10.64
N GLU A 158 6.02 -12.57 9.47
CA GLU A 158 6.66 -11.25 9.38
C GLU A 158 5.70 -10.11 9.73
N PHE A 159 6.19 -9.15 10.49
CA PHE A 159 5.44 -7.92 10.76
C PHE A 159 5.35 -7.04 9.48
N PRO A 160 4.16 -6.51 9.18
CA PRO A 160 2.88 -6.64 9.89
C PRO A 160 2.12 -7.92 9.53
N GLN A 161 1.36 -8.49 10.48
CA GLN A 161 0.40 -9.56 10.22
C GLN A 161 -1.01 -9.06 9.92
N ARG A 162 -1.29 -7.78 10.25
CA ARG A 162 -2.60 -7.16 10.06
C ARG A 162 -2.44 -5.73 9.54
N VAL A 163 -3.35 -5.36 8.64
CA VAL A 163 -3.56 -3.98 8.20
C VAL A 163 -5.01 -3.61 8.52
N VAL A 164 -5.21 -2.44 9.09
CA VAL A 164 -6.53 -1.92 9.47
C VAL A 164 -6.73 -0.56 8.84
N TYR A 165 -7.85 -0.39 8.14
CA TYR A 165 -8.33 0.90 7.65
C TYR A 165 -9.60 1.26 8.41
N ARG A 166 -9.57 2.34 9.18
CA ARG A 166 -10.73 2.87 9.90
C ARG A 166 -11.14 4.21 9.28
N ARG A 167 -12.37 4.24 8.77
CA ARG A 167 -13.03 5.49 8.39
C ARG A 167 -13.66 6.07 9.63
N GLY A 168 -13.02 7.09 10.21
CA GLY A 168 -13.55 7.80 11.37
C GLY A 168 -14.59 8.84 10.97
N SER A 169 -15.40 9.27 11.95
CA SER A 169 -16.23 10.46 11.83
C SER A 169 -15.36 11.68 11.50
N GLU A 170 -15.96 12.73 10.95
CA GLU A 170 -15.29 14.00 10.64
C GLU A 170 -14.20 13.91 9.56
N GLY A 171 -14.25 12.87 8.69
CA GLY A 171 -13.35 12.75 7.54
C GLY A 171 -11.92 12.30 7.88
N TRP A 172 -11.73 11.65 9.03
CA TRP A 172 -10.46 11.00 9.36
C TRP A 172 -10.34 9.63 8.73
N LEU A 173 -9.13 9.33 8.27
CA LEU A 173 -8.64 8.00 7.97
C LEU A 173 -7.61 7.63 9.04
N TYR A 174 -7.78 6.47 9.66
CA TYR A 174 -6.75 5.85 10.49
C TYR A 174 -6.31 4.56 9.81
N ALA A 175 -5.16 4.59 9.15
CA ALA A 175 -4.49 3.38 8.68
C ALA A 175 -3.63 2.85 9.83
N ALA A 176 -3.64 1.55 10.07
CA ALA A 176 -2.79 0.94 11.07
C ALA A 176 -2.16 -0.35 10.54
N VAL A 177 -0.94 -0.62 10.99
CA VAL A 177 -0.28 -1.91 10.82
C VAL A 177 -0.03 -2.52 12.19
N GLU A 178 -0.35 -3.80 12.33
CA GLU A 178 -0.34 -4.51 13.60
C GLU A 178 0.30 -5.88 13.48
N GLY A 179 0.78 -6.40 14.60
CA GLY A 179 1.30 -7.75 14.66
C GLY A 179 2.27 -7.94 15.82
N LYS A 180 3.01 -9.05 15.77
CA LYS A 180 4.04 -9.37 16.77
C LYS A 180 5.43 -9.14 16.20
N VAL A 181 6.30 -8.55 17.02
CA VAL A 181 7.73 -8.43 16.77
C VAL A 181 8.44 -9.03 17.99
N ASN A 182 9.21 -10.09 17.81
CA ASN A 182 9.86 -10.81 18.90
C ASN A 182 8.90 -11.28 20.01
N GLY A 183 7.68 -11.65 19.65
CA GLY A 183 6.65 -12.11 20.58
C GLY A 183 5.82 -11.00 21.24
N GLU A 184 6.21 -9.75 21.11
CA GLU A 184 5.50 -8.59 21.66
C GLU A 184 4.52 -8.00 20.65
N ASP A 185 3.34 -7.59 21.12
CA ASP A 185 2.35 -6.94 20.28
C ASP A 185 2.82 -5.53 19.91
N LYS A 186 2.78 -5.23 18.62
CA LYS A 186 3.14 -3.93 18.06
C LYS A 186 2.03 -3.39 17.18
N GLN A 187 1.76 -2.10 17.33
CA GLN A 187 0.83 -1.36 16.48
C GLN A 187 1.46 -0.02 16.09
N VAL A 188 1.32 0.35 14.82
CA VAL A 188 1.65 1.70 14.32
C VAL A 188 0.41 2.26 13.65
N ILE A 189 -0.01 3.45 14.07
CA ILE A 189 -1.21 4.12 13.56
C ILE A 189 -0.79 5.37 12.80
N TYR A 190 -1.37 5.55 11.60
CA TYR A 190 -1.18 6.68 10.69
C TYR A 190 -2.50 7.47 10.60
N PRO A 191 -2.73 8.47 11.48
CA PRO A 191 -3.91 9.31 11.40
C PRO A 191 -3.75 10.31 10.26
N MET A 192 -4.69 10.31 9.31
CA MET A 192 -4.64 11.16 8.13
C MET A 192 -5.98 11.87 7.89
N ARG A 193 -5.93 13.02 7.25
CA ARG A 193 -7.09 13.76 6.75
C ARG A 193 -7.02 13.91 5.24
N ARG A 194 -8.17 14.06 4.63
CA ARG A 194 -8.26 14.29 3.20
C ARG A 194 -7.68 15.65 2.83
N VAL A 195 -6.85 15.66 1.79
CA VAL A 195 -6.24 16.85 1.24
C VAL A 195 -6.50 16.95 -0.26
N ASP A 196 -6.44 18.15 -0.79
CA ASP A 196 -6.38 18.37 -2.22
C ASP A 196 -5.07 17.81 -2.80
N CYS A 197 -5.17 17.01 -3.85
CA CYS A 197 -4.02 16.27 -4.39
C CYS A 197 -2.96 17.17 -5.03
N GLN A 198 -3.32 18.37 -5.47
CA GLN A 198 -2.39 19.30 -6.13
C GLN A 198 -1.73 20.23 -5.13
N SER A 199 -2.52 20.86 -4.27
CA SER A 199 -2.04 21.86 -3.32
C SER A 199 -1.64 21.29 -1.96
N GLY A 200 -2.10 20.10 -1.59
CA GLY A 200 -1.94 19.52 -0.26
C GLY A 200 -2.77 20.21 0.82
N ALA A 201 -3.65 21.15 0.46
CA ALA A 201 -4.52 21.84 1.40
C ALA A 201 -5.58 20.90 1.99
N LEU A 202 -5.88 21.04 3.29
CA LEU A 202 -6.94 20.28 3.94
C LEU A 202 -8.29 20.57 3.27
N ILE A 203 -9.00 19.50 2.89
CA ILE A 203 -10.38 19.56 2.46
C ILE A 203 -11.26 19.60 3.72
N ARG A 204 -12.01 20.69 3.89
CA ARG A 204 -13.02 20.80 4.95
C ARG A 204 -14.32 20.18 4.41
N ASN A 205 -14.80 19.15 5.08
CA ASN A 205 -16.13 18.57 4.83
C ASN A 205 -17.20 19.46 5.44
#